data_c75ef027035ddb89dd8977e3dd164d3c
#
_entry.id   c75ef027035ddb89dd8977e3dd164d3c
#
_cell.length_a   1.000
_cell.length_b   1.000
_cell.length_c   1.000
_cell.angle_alpha   90.00
_cell.angle_beta   90.00
_cell.angle_gamma   90.00
#
_symmetry.space_group_name_H-M   'P 1'
#
loop_
_entity.id
_entity.type
_entity.pdbx_description
1 polymer ?
#
loop_
_entity_poly.entity_id
_entity_poly.type
_entity_poly.pdbx_seq_one_letter_code
_entity_poly.pdbx_strand_id
1 'polypeptide(L)'
;NNNNNTSKYKNIVTSILGDTYDKEHEDVYAKHMDIINSLEKNLDQNFRESFVEIGSGSGVLAFFLVKRLGFKKANLIDLPIMIPICFFWLSSVAGENSVALPGEKFSSKVTFRLWNAGDADNQEFSSDLAINITSFQEMNHKLVKDYFKLINRWLKPKGFFICVNRWNKATD
;
A
#
# COMPACT_ATOMS: atom_id res chain seq x y z
N ASN A 1 24.83 6.48 -6.07
CA ASN A 1 23.84 7.36 -6.75
C ASN A 1 22.47 7.47 -6.03
N ASN A 2 22.35 6.98 -4.77
CA ASN A 2 21.07 7.07 -4.03
C ASN A 2 20.78 8.47 -3.45
N ASN A 3 21.81 9.28 -3.20
CA ASN A 3 21.63 10.59 -2.54
C ASN A 3 20.88 11.65 -3.36
N ASN A 4 20.80 11.50 -4.69
CA ASN A 4 20.11 12.49 -5.53
C ASN A 4 18.58 12.30 -5.59
N ASN A 5 18.06 11.11 -5.28
CA ASN A 5 16.62 10.86 -5.32
C ASN A 5 15.91 11.33 -4.04
N THR A 6 16.55 11.25 -2.88
CA THR A 6 15.96 11.65 -1.60
C THR A 6 15.66 13.15 -1.56
N SER A 7 16.58 14.00 -2.02
CA SER A 7 16.36 15.45 -2.04
C SER A 7 15.27 15.88 -3.04
N LYS A 8 15.08 15.12 -4.13
CA LYS A 8 14.11 15.42 -5.17
C LYS A 8 12.65 15.44 -4.67
N TYR A 9 12.33 14.56 -3.73
CA TYR A 9 10.94 14.41 -3.24
C TYR A 9 10.71 15.05 -1.88
N LYS A 10 11.75 15.54 -1.22
CA LYS A 10 11.68 16.10 0.14
C LYS A 10 10.54 17.11 0.29
N ASN A 11 10.50 18.12 -0.55
CA ASN A 11 9.49 19.19 -0.44
C ASN A 11 8.06 18.65 -0.62
N ILE A 12 7.87 17.69 -1.54
CA ILE A 12 6.55 17.07 -1.77
C ILE A 12 6.15 16.24 -0.55
N VAL A 13 7.05 15.38 -0.07
CA VAL A 13 6.80 14.52 1.10
C VAL A 13 6.53 15.37 2.34
N THR A 14 7.35 16.37 2.60
CA THR A 14 7.14 17.30 3.73
C THR A 14 5.82 18.06 3.62
N SER A 15 5.41 18.49 2.42
CA SER A 15 4.11 19.16 2.24
C SER A 15 2.91 18.24 2.51
N ILE A 16 3.08 16.92 2.32
CA ILE A 16 2.01 15.92 2.55
C ILE A 16 1.99 15.47 4.02
N LEU A 17 3.15 15.25 4.63
CA LEU A 17 3.28 14.73 5.99
C LEU A 17 3.27 15.82 7.07
N GLY A 18 3.66 17.06 6.73
CA GLY A 18 3.77 18.15 7.70
C GLY A 18 4.68 17.76 8.87
N ASP A 19 4.16 17.92 10.10
CA ASP A 19 4.89 17.62 11.34
C ASP A 19 5.17 16.12 11.55
N THR A 20 4.53 15.24 10.78
CA THR A 20 4.78 13.78 10.85
C THR A 20 5.92 13.32 9.93
N TYR A 21 6.58 14.25 9.23
CA TYR A 21 7.74 13.94 8.40
C TYR A 21 8.93 13.49 9.26
N ASP A 22 9.45 12.30 8.92
CA ASP A 22 10.63 11.73 9.57
C ASP A 22 11.78 11.62 8.57
N LYS A 23 12.88 12.33 8.86
CA LYS A 23 14.06 12.35 8.01
C LYS A 23 14.74 10.98 7.90
N GLU A 24 14.65 10.15 8.93
CA GLU A 24 15.26 8.81 8.93
C GLU A 24 14.59 7.88 7.90
N HIS A 25 13.37 8.20 7.45
CA HIS A 25 12.61 7.45 6.46
C HIS A 25 12.63 8.05 5.04
N GLU A 26 13.51 9.02 4.77
CA GLU A 26 13.58 9.68 3.44
C GLU A 26 13.77 8.69 2.28
N ASP A 27 14.58 7.64 2.44
CA ASP A 27 14.80 6.63 1.40
C ASP A 27 13.54 5.81 1.10
N VAL A 28 12.74 5.52 2.12
CA VAL A 28 11.45 4.82 1.98
C VAL A 28 10.47 5.70 1.23
N TYR A 29 10.37 6.97 1.61
CA TYR A 29 9.50 7.93 0.94
C TYR A 29 9.89 8.12 -0.52
N ALA A 30 11.19 8.23 -0.84
CA ALA A 30 11.66 8.39 -2.21
C ALA A 30 11.27 7.20 -3.10
N LYS A 31 11.43 5.96 -2.62
CA LYS A 31 11.00 4.75 -3.35
C LYS A 31 9.50 4.74 -3.62
N HIS A 32 8.70 5.08 -2.63
CA HIS A 32 7.24 5.15 -2.79
C HIS A 32 6.85 6.25 -3.77
N MET A 33 7.51 7.41 -3.73
CA MET A 33 7.25 8.51 -4.66
C MET A 33 7.59 8.17 -6.11
N ASP A 34 8.63 7.37 -6.38
CA ASP A 34 8.93 6.89 -7.74
C ASP A 34 7.79 6.01 -8.28
N ILE A 35 7.24 5.11 -7.46
CA ILE A 35 6.09 4.27 -7.81
C ILE A 35 4.86 5.15 -8.09
N ILE A 36 4.57 6.10 -7.21
CA ILE A 36 3.43 7.00 -7.33
C ILE A 36 3.52 7.85 -8.58
N ASN A 37 4.68 8.41 -8.90
CA ASN A 37 4.89 9.19 -10.13
C ASN A 37 4.71 8.32 -11.39
N SER A 38 5.10 7.05 -11.33
CA SER A 38 4.84 6.11 -12.43
C SER A 38 3.35 5.86 -12.60
N LEU A 39 2.64 5.64 -11.50
CA LEU A 39 1.18 5.45 -11.51
C LEU A 39 0.44 6.70 -11.99
N GLU A 40 0.84 7.87 -11.52
CA GLU A 40 0.22 9.15 -11.90
C GLU A 40 0.23 9.38 -13.42
N LYS A 41 1.30 8.95 -14.08
CA LYS A 41 1.47 9.06 -15.54
C LYS A 41 0.69 8.02 -16.32
N ASN A 42 0.48 6.83 -15.76
CA ASN A 42 0.00 5.66 -16.49
C ASN A 42 -1.40 5.19 -16.08
N LEU A 43 -1.88 5.62 -14.91
CA LEU A 43 -3.19 5.21 -14.38
C LEU A 43 -4.21 6.32 -14.59
N ASP A 44 -5.23 6.02 -15.41
CA ASP A 44 -6.36 6.92 -15.62
C ASP A 44 -7.07 7.20 -14.28
N GLN A 45 -7.55 8.43 -14.11
CA GLN A 45 -8.26 8.87 -12.91
C GLN A 45 -9.53 8.06 -12.63
N ASN A 46 -10.16 7.50 -13.66
CA ASN A 46 -11.33 6.62 -13.54
C ASN A 46 -11.01 5.28 -12.87
N PHE A 47 -9.73 4.91 -12.74
CA PHE A 47 -9.26 3.69 -12.08
C PHE A 47 -8.64 3.98 -10.71
N ARG A 48 -9.21 4.90 -9.93
CA ARG A 48 -8.69 5.31 -8.61
C ARG A 48 -9.74 5.21 -7.51
N GLU A 49 -10.73 4.33 -7.65
CA GLU A 49 -11.74 4.13 -6.61
C GLU A 49 -11.18 3.33 -5.44
N SER A 50 -10.53 2.20 -5.73
CA SER A 50 -9.98 1.34 -4.66
C SER A 50 -8.72 0.60 -5.09
N PHE A 51 -7.90 0.28 -4.09
CA PHE A 51 -6.75 -0.61 -4.28
C PHE A 51 -6.62 -1.62 -3.14
N VAL A 52 -5.83 -2.66 -3.39
CA VAL A 52 -5.38 -3.62 -2.39
C VAL A 52 -3.85 -3.66 -2.38
N GLU A 53 -3.26 -3.53 -1.19
CA GLU A 53 -1.82 -3.64 -0.96
C GLU A 53 -1.53 -4.89 -0.13
N ILE A 54 -0.62 -5.74 -0.65
CA ILE A 54 -0.20 -6.99 0.00
C ILE A 54 1.18 -6.76 0.61
N GLY A 55 1.29 -6.90 1.93
CA GLY A 55 2.47 -6.52 2.68
C GLY A 55 2.58 -5.01 2.83
N SER A 56 1.57 -4.39 3.43
CA SER A 56 1.44 -2.93 3.52
C SER A 56 2.41 -2.27 4.51
N GLY A 57 3.06 -3.06 5.37
CA GLY A 57 3.98 -2.54 6.38
C GLY A 57 3.31 -1.50 7.27
N SER A 58 3.89 -0.32 7.37
CA SER A 58 3.32 0.80 8.12
C SER A 58 2.20 1.56 7.39
N GLY A 59 1.91 1.24 6.12
CA GLY A 59 0.87 1.91 5.33
C GLY A 59 1.30 3.22 4.65
N VAL A 60 2.59 3.51 4.63
CA VAL A 60 3.14 4.75 4.03
C VAL A 60 2.77 4.88 2.56
N LEU A 61 2.95 3.82 1.75
CA LEU A 61 2.59 3.85 0.33
C LEU A 61 1.09 4.07 0.16
N ALA A 62 0.27 3.36 0.93
CA ALA A 62 -1.19 3.51 0.91
C ALA A 62 -1.62 4.94 1.19
N PHE A 63 -1.02 5.58 2.19
CA PHE A 63 -1.30 6.98 2.51
C PHE A 63 -1.01 7.91 1.34
N PHE A 64 0.13 7.77 0.67
CA PHE A 64 0.48 8.59 -0.48
C PHE A 64 -0.43 8.31 -1.69
N LEU A 65 -0.83 7.05 -1.93
CA LEU A 65 -1.80 6.71 -3.00
C LEU A 65 -3.13 7.44 -2.77
N VAL A 66 -3.61 7.47 -1.54
CA VAL A 66 -4.83 8.20 -1.19
C VAL A 66 -4.64 9.71 -1.33
N LYS A 67 -3.59 10.27 -0.72
CA LYS A 67 -3.40 11.73 -0.66
C LYS A 67 -3.02 12.35 -2.00
N ARG A 68 -2.22 11.66 -2.82
CA ARG A 68 -1.73 12.23 -4.06
C ARG A 68 -2.49 11.77 -5.30
N LEU A 69 -2.89 10.51 -5.36
CA LEU A 69 -3.61 9.98 -6.52
C LEU A 69 -5.13 9.99 -6.35
N GLY A 70 -5.62 10.26 -5.14
CA GLY A 70 -7.05 10.41 -4.87
C GLY A 70 -7.81 9.07 -4.77
N PHE A 71 -7.12 7.96 -4.47
CA PHE A 71 -7.81 6.71 -4.16
C PHE A 71 -8.74 6.90 -2.96
N LYS A 72 -9.93 6.34 -3.02
CA LYS A 72 -10.96 6.52 -1.97
C LYS A 72 -10.95 5.39 -0.94
N LYS A 73 -10.53 4.19 -1.35
CA LYS A 73 -10.52 2.99 -0.50
C LYS A 73 -9.22 2.23 -0.66
N ALA A 74 -8.60 1.92 0.48
CA ALA A 74 -7.39 1.13 0.60
C ALA A 74 -7.67 -0.13 1.42
N ASN A 75 -7.46 -1.31 0.82
CA ASN A 75 -7.47 -2.58 1.53
C ASN A 75 -6.02 -3.00 1.76
N LEU A 76 -5.59 -3.01 3.01
CA LEU A 76 -4.21 -3.23 3.41
C LEU A 76 -4.07 -4.57 4.12
N ILE A 77 -3.34 -5.49 3.50
CA ILE A 77 -3.17 -6.86 4.00
C ILE A 77 -1.75 -7.00 4.53
N ASP A 78 -1.64 -7.44 5.78
CA ASP A 78 -0.34 -7.76 6.37
C ASP A 78 -0.44 -8.82 7.47
N LEU A 79 0.70 -9.23 7.99
CA LEU A 79 0.79 -10.12 9.14
C LEU A 79 0.13 -9.47 10.37
N PRO A 80 -0.48 -10.25 11.27
CA PRO A 80 -1.14 -9.70 12.47
C PRO A 80 -0.24 -8.78 13.31
N ILE A 81 1.08 -9.05 13.34
CA ILE A 81 2.05 -8.23 14.07
C ILE A 81 2.25 -6.84 13.45
N MET A 82 2.02 -6.69 12.14
CA MET A 82 2.18 -5.42 11.43
C MET A 82 0.93 -4.54 11.52
N ILE A 83 -0.25 -5.13 11.74
CA ILE A 83 -1.52 -4.41 11.82
C ILE A 83 -1.51 -3.27 12.84
N PRO A 84 -1.04 -3.43 14.10
CA PRO A 84 -0.95 -2.32 15.04
C PRO A 84 -0.03 -1.19 14.56
N ILE A 85 1.11 -1.53 13.95
CA ILE A 85 2.06 -0.53 13.44
C ILE A 85 1.39 0.30 12.33
N CYS A 86 0.75 -0.37 11.39
CA CYS A 86 0.00 0.26 10.30
C CYS A 86 -1.14 1.15 10.85
N PHE A 87 -1.90 0.66 11.81
CA PHE A 87 -2.99 1.38 12.44
C PHE A 87 -2.50 2.67 13.12
N PHE A 88 -1.49 2.58 13.98
CA PHE A 88 -0.97 3.74 14.70
C PHE A 88 -0.41 4.78 13.74
N TRP A 89 0.38 4.37 12.75
CA TRP A 89 0.96 5.31 11.79
C TRP A 89 -0.14 5.99 10.95
N LEU A 90 -1.04 5.23 10.35
CA LEU A 90 -2.13 5.78 9.54
C LEU A 90 -3.08 6.67 10.36
N SER A 91 -3.38 6.29 11.59
CA SER A 91 -4.21 7.10 12.50
C SER A 91 -3.57 8.44 12.82
N SER A 92 -2.24 8.48 12.98
CA SER A 92 -1.50 9.72 13.24
C SER A 92 -1.50 10.69 12.05
N VAL A 93 -1.44 10.17 10.80
CA VAL A 93 -1.31 11.02 9.60
C VAL A 93 -2.65 11.28 8.88
N ALA A 94 -3.63 10.38 9.03
CA ALA A 94 -4.93 10.46 8.35
C ALA A 94 -6.12 10.64 9.29
N GLY A 95 -5.92 10.48 10.59
CA GLY A 95 -6.95 10.51 11.63
C GLY A 95 -7.54 9.12 11.90
N GLU A 96 -7.77 8.82 13.17
CA GLU A 96 -8.23 7.51 13.65
C GLU A 96 -9.53 7.04 12.96
N ASN A 97 -10.49 7.95 12.79
CA ASN A 97 -11.76 7.62 12.13
C ASN A 97 -11.65 7.21 10.65
N SER A 98 -10.48 7.38 10.02
CA SER A 98 -10.22 6.99 8.63
C SER A 98 -9.68 5.58 8.51
N VAL A 99 -9.31 4.92 9.60
CA VAL A 99 -8.69 3.59 9.65
C VAL A 99 -9.63 2.63 10.37
N ALA A 100 -9.79 1.42 9.81
CA ALA A 100 -10.54 0.34 10.46
C ALA A 100 -9.65 -0.89 10.66
N LEU A 101 -9.73 -1.47 11.85
CA LEU A 101 -9.05 -2.72 12.21
C LEU A 101 -9.78 -3.93 11.63
N PRO A 102 -9.10 -5.10 11.54
CA PRO A 102 -9.72 -6.34 11.11
C PRO A 102 -10.96 -6.68 11.97
N GLY A 103 -12.07 -7.02 11.30
CA GLY A 103 -13.33 -7.37 11.97
C GLY A 103 -14.23 -6.19 12.33
N GLU A 104 -13.77 -4.96 12.22
CA GLU A 104 -14.61 -3.78 12.45
C GLU A 104 -15.57 -3.50 11.30
N LYS A 105 -16.75 -2.94 11.65
CA LYS A 105 -17.69 -2.44 10.66
C LYS A 105 -17.19 -1.15 10.04
N PHE A 106 -17.26 -1.06 8.72
CA PHE A 106 -16.81 0.13 8.00
C PHE A 106 -17.88 1.21 7.97
N SER A 107 -17.52 2.40 8.43
CA SER A 107 -18.31 3.61 8.20
C SER A 107 -17.93 4.26 6.86
N SER A 108 -18.73 5.21 6.39
CA SER A 108 -18.41 5.99 5.19
C SER A 108 -17.14 6.84 5.29
N LYS A 109 -16.65 7.06 6.52
CA LYS A 109 -15.43 7.83 6.80
C LYS A 109 -14.15 6.98 6.66
N VAL A 110 -14.26 5.64 6.69
CA VAL A 110 -13.12 4.74 6.63
C VAL A 110 -12.57 4.69 5.22
N THR A 111 -11.31 5.10 5.07
CA THR A 111 -10.53 5.02 3.84
C THR A 111 -9.61 3.80 3.86
N PHE A 112 -8.92 3.57 4.98
CA PHE A 112 -7.95 2.49 5.15
C PHE A 112 -8.57 1.34 5.95
N ARG A 113 -8.61 0.16 5.35
CA ARG A 113 -9.15 -1.07 5.94
C ARG A 113 -8.03 -2.07 6.10
N LEU A 114 -7.73 -2.42 7.34
CA LEU A 114 -6.66 -3.35 7.66
C LEU A 114 -7.20 -4.78 7.70
N TRP A 115 -6.44 -5.72 7.15
CA TRP A 115 -6.80 -7.12 7.04
C TRP A 115 -5.64 -8.00 7.45
N ASN A 116 -5.91 -9.05 8.24
CA ASN A 116 -4.91 -10.06 8.52
C ASN A 116 -4.65 -10.90 7.25
N ALA A 117 -3.39 -11.19 6.98
CA ALA A 117 -2.99 -12.01 5.84
C ALA A 117 -3.64 -13.41 5.86
N GLY A 118 -3.88 -13.99 7.06
CA GLY A 118 -4.55 -15.27 7.20
C GLY A 118 -6.03 -15.26 6.81
N ASP A 119 -6.67 -14.10 6.74
CA ASP A 119 -8.09 -13.95 6.39
C ASP A 119 -8.28 -13.51 4.93
N ALA A 120 -7.19 -13.34 4.17
CA ALA A 120 -7.23 -12.79 2.81
C ALA A 120 -8.07 -13.64 1.85
N ASP A 121 -8.03 -14.97 1.99
CA ASP A 121 -8.80 -15.92 1.16
C ASP A 121 -10.31 -15.71 1.26
N ASN A 122 -10.77 -15.21 2.40
CA ASN A 122 -12.19 -14.98 2.69
C ASN A 122 -12.66 -13.59 2.26
N GLN A 123 -11.76 -12.76 1.72
CA GLN A 123 -12.11 -11.40 1.32
C GLN A 123 -12.45 -11.32 -0.16
N GLU A 124 -13.50 -10.55 -0.45
CA GLU A 124 -13.92 -10.20 -1.80
C GLU A 124 -13.70 -8.70 -2.00
N PHE A 125 -12.57 -8.36 -2.61
CA PHE A 125 -12.29 -6.99 -3.00
C PHE A 125 -12.72 -6.75 -4.46
N SER A 126 -13.03 -5.51 -4.79
CA SER A 126 -13.23 -5.05 -6.16
C SER A 126 -12.33 -3.84 -6.36
N SER A 127 -11.11 -4.09 -6.79
CA SER A 127 -10.02 -3.11 -6.79
C SER A 127 -9.59 -2.73 -8.20
N ASP A 128 -9.25 -1.45 -8.39
CA ASP A 128 -8.70 -0.94 -9.64
C ASP A 128 -7.20 -1.22 -9.73
N LEU A 129 -6.54 -1.33 -8.56
CA LEU A 129 -5.12 -1.59 -8.45
C LEU A 129 -4.87 -2.65 -7.37
N ALA A 130 -4.01 -3.62 -7.67
CA ALA A 130 -3.36 -4.45 -6.68
C ALA A 130 -1.86 -4.11 -6.67
N ILE A 131 -1.25 -4.09 -5.49
CA ILE A 131 0.15 -3.69 -5.37
C ILE A 131 0.87 -4.56 -4.33
N ASN A 132 2.10 -4.95 -4.67
CA ASN A 132 3.01 -5.63 -3.76
C ASN A 132 4.42 -5.06 -3.94
N ILE A 133 4.98 -4.53 -2.86
CA ILE A 133 6.31 -3.96 -2.83
C ILE A 133 7.16 -4.71 -1.80
N THR A 134 8.15 -5.42 -2.29
CA THR A 134 9.17 -6.15 -1.50
C THR A 134 8.69 -7.32 -0.66
N SER A 135 7.41 -7.49 -0.37
CA SER A 135 6.96 -8.55 0.54
C SER A 135 6.92 -9.95 -0.09
N PHE A 136 6.67 -10.09 -1.39
CA PHE A 136 6.68 -11.42 -2.05
C PHE A 136 8.04 -12.10 -2.02
N GLN A 137 9.12 -11.34 -1.99
CA GLN A 137 10.47 -11.90 -1.85
C GLN A 137 10.70 -12.63 -0.53
N GLU A 138 9.90 -12.34 0.50
CA GLU A 138 9.98 -12.93 1.84
C GLU A 138 9.03 -14.14 1.99
N MET A 139 8.11 -14.33 1.05
CA MET A 139 7.13 -15.40 1.06
C MET A 139 7.64 -16.65 0.34
N ASN A 140 7.16 -17.83 0.72
CA ASN A 140 7.42 -19.03 -0.04
C ASN A 140 6.65 -19.04 -1.37
N HIS A 141 7.12 -19.84 -2.34
CA HIS A 141 6.54 -19.88 -3.69
C HIS A 141 5.06 -20.29 -3.72
N LYS A 142 4.64 -21.17 -2.81
CA LYS A 142 3.23 -21.60 -2.74
C LYS A 142 2.34 -20.41 -2.35
N LEU A 143 2.72 -19.66 -1.32
CA LEU A 143 1.97 -18.51 -0.85
C LEU A 143 1.89 -17.42 -1.93
N VAL A 144 3.00 -17.14 -2.63
CA VAL A 144 3.01 -16.20 -3.76
C VAL A 144 2.03 -16.63 -4.85
N LYS A 145 2.00 -17.93 -5.23
CA LYS A 145 1.04 -18.44 -6.21
C LYS A 145 -0.40 -18.27 -5.75
N ASP A 146 -0.69 -18.47 -4.47
CA ASP A 146 -2.02 -18.30 -3.93
C ASP A 146 -2.43 -16.81 -3.95
N TYR A 147 -1.53 -15.89 -3.62
CA TYR A 147 -1.77 -14.44 -3.80
C TYR A 147 -2.03 -14.06 -5.25
N PHE A 148 -1.36 -14.63 -6.24
CA PHE A 148 -1.68 -14.36 -7.65
C PHE A 148 -3.11 -14.75 -8.03
N LYS A 149 -3.65 -15.86 -7.48
CA LYS A 149 -5.05 -16.24 -7.68
C LYS A 149 -6.00 -15.21 -7.03
N LEU A 150 -5.66 -14.78 -5.80
CA LEU A 150 -6.43 -13.77 -5.08
C LEU A 150 -6.43 -12.42 -5.81
N ILE A 151 -5.28 -11.96 -6.27
CA ILE A 151 -5.14 -10.74 -7.06
C ILE A 151 -6.03 -10.79 -8.31
N ASN A 152 -6.01 -11.90 -9.04
CA ASN A 152 -6.86 -12.08 -10.21
C ASN A 152 -8.36 -12.02 -9.88
N ARG A 153 -8.76 -12.52 -8.71
CA ARG A 153 -10.14 -12.45 -8.21
C ARG A 153 -10.53 -11.04 -7.77
N TRP A 154 -9.61 -10.31 -7.16
CA TRP A 154 -9.84 -8.99 -6.58
C TRP A 154 -9.78 -7.84 -7.57
N LEU A 155 -9.07 -8.01 -8.68
CA LEU A 155 -8.96 -6.96 -9.69
C LEU A 155 -10.22 -6.87 -10.53
N LYS A 156 -10.71 -5.65 -10.72
CA LYS A 156 -11.73 -5.35 -11.71
C LYS A 156 -11.22 -5.63 -13.13
N PRO A 157 -12.11 -5.85 -14.11
CA PRO A 157 -11.72 -5.85 -15.53
C PRO A 157 -10.90 -4.59 -15.86
N LYS A 158 -9.75 -4.75 -16.50
CA LYS A 158 -8.76 -3.68 -16.79
C LYS A 158 -8.06 -3.09 -15.55
N GLY A 159 -8.18 -3.70 -14.38
CA GLY A 159 -7.38 -3.34 -13.23
C GLY A 159 -5.90 -3.66 -13.41
N PHE A 160 -5.05 -3.01 -12.64
CA PHE A 160 -3.60 -3.12 -12.76
C PHE A 160 -3.03 -3.87 -11.56
N PHE A 161 -1.97 -4.65 -11.82
CA PHE A 161 -1.13 -5.21 -10.77
C PHE A 161 0.28 -4.66 -10.88
N ILE A 162 0.80 -4.12 -9.78
CA ILE A 162 2.18 -3.67 -9.65
C ILE A 162 2.90 -4.57 -8.67
N CYS A 163 4.03 -5.09 -9.12
CA CYS A 163 4.88 -5.96 -8.32
C CYS A 163 6.33 -5.45 -8.40
N VAL A 164 6.86 -4.99 -7.27
CA VAL A 164 8.26 -4.53 -7.15
C VAL A 164 8.96 -5.39 -6.10
N ASN A 165 9.74 -6.37 -6.56
CA ASN A 165 10.45 -7.31 -5.71
C ASN A 165 11.86 -7.56 -6.28
N ARG A 166 12.75 -8.16 -5.51
CA ARG A 166 14.05 -8.60 -6.01
C ARG A 166 13.85 -9.67 -7.06
N TRP A 167 14.64 -9.61 -8.14
CA TRP A 167 14.58 -10.61 -9.20
C TRP A 167 15.02 -12.01 -8.71
N ASN A 168 16.07 -12.06 -7.91
CA ASN A 168 16.55 -13.31 -7.33
C ASN A 168 16.23 -13.33 -5.83
N LYS A 169 15.53 -14.37 -5.39
CA LYS A 169 15.45 -14.71 -3.98
C LYS A 169 16.86 -15.16 -3.55
N ALA A 170 17.39 -14.61 -2.45
CA ALA A 170 18.53 -15.22 -1.82
C ALA A 170 18.11 -16.67 -1.47
N THR A 171 18.72 -17.63 -2.11
CA THR A 171 18.56 -19.04 -1.71
C THR A 171 19.32 -19.21 -0.42
N ASP A 172 18.61 -19.42 0.68
CA ASP A 172 19.19 -19.98 1.88
C ASP A 172 19.60 -21.42 1.62
#